data_0c193eeeb4572c54c4b0f03d68396a07
#
_entry.id   0c193eeeb4572c54c4b0f03d68396a07
#
_cell.length_a   1.000
_cell.length_b   1.000
_cell.length_c   1.000
_cell.angle_alpha   90.00
_cell.angle_beta   90.00
_cell.angle_gamma   90.00
#
_symmetry.space_group_name_H-M   'P 1'
#
loop_
_entity.id
_entity.type
_entity.pdbx_description
1 polymer ?
#
loop_
_entity_poly.entity_id
_entity_poly.type
_entity_poly.pdbx_seq_one_letter_code
_entity_poly.pdbx_strand_id
1 'polypeptide(L)'
;MAATKRKLVLCVIDAMSPAMLERAIEAGVAPVLERLVKEGRYVSDCVAAFPSVTPVCAASIVTGVGQDEHRIPGMNWYDKDEQRYVEYGSSFRAAQRFGTPT
;
A
#
# COMPACT_ATOMS: atom_id res chain seq x y z
N MET A 1 4.08 -21.78 -27.71
CA MET A 1 3.86 -20.33 -27.66
C MET A 1 4.68 -19.75 -26.50
N ALA A 2 5.64 -18.91 -26.80
CA ALA A 2 6.46 -18.30 -25.75
C ALA A 2 5.59 -17.31 -24.95
N ALA A 3 5.48 -17.52 -23.65
CA ALA A 3 4.80 -16.57 -22.78
C ALA A 3 5.57 -15.25 -22.75
N THR A 4 4.92 -14.15 -23.08
CA THR A 4 5.52 -12.82 -22.95
C THR A 4 5.69 -12.53 -21.47
N LYS A 5 6.93 -12.36 -21.02
CA LYS A 5 7.20 -11.98 -19.64
C LYS A 5 6.76 -10.54 -19.40
N ARG A 6 5.79 -10.37 -18.54
CA ARG A 6 5.35 -9.05 -18.11
C ARG A 6 6.14 -8.63 -16.87
N LYS A 7 6.54 -7.39 -16.84
CA LYS A 7 7.23 -6.81 -15.70
C LYS A 7 6.27 -5.87 -14.98
N LEU A 8 6.31 -5.90 -13.67
CA LEU A 8 5.49 -5.03 -12.82
C LEU A 8 6.39 -4.09 -12.03
N VAL A 9 6.06 -2.81 -12.07
CA VAL A 9 6.65 -1.81 -11.18
C VAL A 9 5.51 -1.24 -10.34
N LEU A 10 5.57 -1.45 -9.03
CA LEU A 10 4.59 -0.93 -8.08
C LEU A 10 5.18 0.28 -7.37
N CYS A 11 4.54 1.43 -7.53
CA CYS A 11 4.91 2.66 -6.82
C CYS A 11 3.80 3.01 -5.83
N VAL A 12 4.12 3.06 -4.54
CA VAL A 12 3.21 3.50 -3.50
C VAL A 12 3.61 4.90 -3.06
N ILE A 13 2.72 5.86 -3.25
CA ILE A 13 2.96 7.26 -2.88
C ILE A 13 2.05 7.58 -1.70
N ASP A 14 2.62 7.52 -0.50
CA ASP A 14 1.89 7.79 0.73
C ASP A 14 1.39 9.25 0.78
N ALA A 15 0.25 9.44 1.42
CA ALA A 15 -0.39 10.75 1.63
C ALA A 15 -0.81 11.50 0.35
N MET A 16 -0.72 10.89 -0.82
CA MET A 16 -1.20 11.52 -2.06
C MET A 16 -2.70 11.26 -2.25
N SER A 17 -3.49 12.32 -2.31
CA SER A 17 -4.93 12.22 -2.62
C SER A 17 -5.18 12.43 -4.11
N PRO A 18 -6.32 11.93 -4.64
CA PRO A 18 -6.71 12.21 -6.03
C PRO A 18 -6.77 13.69 -6.36
N ALA A 19 -7.30 14.50 -5.45
CA ALA A 19 -7.39 15.95 -5.64
C ALA A 19 -6.02 16.62 -5.78
N MET A 20 -5.03 16.15 -5.04
CA MET A 20 -3.65 16.65 -5.15
C MET A 20 -3.05 16.32 -6.51
N LEU A 21 -3.24 15.08 -6.97
CA LEU A 21 -2.76 14.63 -8.27
C LEU A 21 -3.42 15.42 -9.41
N GLU A 22 -4.73 15.57 -9.36
CA GLU A 22 -5.51 16.29 -10.37
C GLU A 22 -5.07 17.74 -10.47
N ARG A 23 -4.84 18.41 -9.34
CA ARG A 23 -4.32 19.79 -9.33
C ARG A 23 -2.90 19.90 -9.89
N ALA A 24 -2.05 18.91 -9.61
CA ALA A 24 -0.71 18.87 -10.14
C ALA A 24 -0.70 18.69 -11.67
N ILE A 25 -1.61 17.86 -12.18
CA ILE A 25 -1.79 17.65 -13.62
C ILE A 25 -2.29 18.94 -14.29
N GLU A 26 -3.30 19.59 -13.72
CA GLU A 26 -3.80 20.89 -14.23
C GLU A 26 -2.72 21.95 -14.26
N ALA A 27 -1.87 21.99 -13.24
CA ALA A 27 -0.77 22.96 -13.16
C ALA A 27 0.41 22.62 -14.08
N GLY A 28 0.38 21.46 -14.75
CA GLY A 28 1.44 21.04 -15.66
C GLY A 28 2.76 20.64 -14.98
N VAL A 29 2.73 20.34 -13.67
CA VAL A 29 3.94 20.00 -12.90
C VAL A 29 4.16 18.49 -12.77
N ALA A 30 3.24 17.67 -13.28
CA ALA A 30 3.32 16.20 -13.20
C ALA A 30 3.09 15.55 -14.57
N PRO A 31 3.97 15.80 -15.57
CA PRO A 31 3.72 15.35 -16.94
C PRO A 31 3.74 13.84 -17.11
N VAL A 32 4.56 13.11 -16.36
CA VAL A 32 4.63 11.65 -16.44
C VAL A 32 3.38 11.01 -15.84
N LEU A 33 2.92 11.50 -14.68
CA LEU A 33 1.69 11.03 -14.06
C LEU A 33 0.46 11.34 -14.90
N GLU A 34 0.44 12.53 -15.53
CA GLU A 34 -0.61 12.88 -16.50
C GLU A 34 -0.68 11.89 -17.64
N ARG A 35 0.46 11.52 -18.21
CA ARG A 35 0.55 10.53 -19.27
C ARG A 35 0.04 9.15 -18.82
N LEU A 36 0.43 8.72 -17.62
CA LEU A 36 -0.03 7.45 -17.07
C LEU A 36 -1.54 7.43 -16.85
N VAL A 37 -2.11 8.53 -16.38
CA VAL A 37 -3.57 8.67 -16.23
C VAL A 37 -4.29 8.59 -17.57
N LYS A 38 -3.76 9.24 -18.60
CA LYS A 38 -4.36 9.26 -19.93
C LYS A 38 -4.25 7.93 -20.67
N GLU A 39 -3.10 7.27 -20.58
CA GLU A 39 -2.83 6.02 -21.30
C GLU A 39 -3.26 4.78 -20.54
N GLY A 40 -3.36 4.87 -19.22
CA GLY A 40 -3.72 3.76 -18.35
C GLY A 40 -5.13 3.86 -17.81
N ARG A 41 -5.35 3.23 -16.68
CA ARG A 41 -6.62 3.29 -15.95
C ARG A 41 -6.43 4.05 -14.64
N TYR A 42 -7.23 5.08 -14.46
CA TYR A 42 -7.23 5.90 -13.25
C TYR A 42 -8.52 5.67 -12.45
N VAL A 43 -8.35 5.34 -11.17
CA VAL A 43 -9.46 5.13 -10.25
C VAL A 43 -9.33 6.14 -9.10
N SER A 44 -10.23 7.13 -9.10
CA SER A 44 -10.19 8.23 -8.14
C SER A 44 -10.99 7.97 -6.85
N ASP A 45 -11.80 6.93 -6.83
CA ASP A 45 -12.73 6.61 -5.74
C ASP A 45 -12.38 5.31 -5.02
N CYS A 46 -11.12 4.91 -5.07
CA CYS A 46 -10.65 3.72 -4.35
C CYS A 46 -10.69 3.98 -2.83
N VAL A 47 -11.35 3.09 -2.10
CA VAL A 47 -11.52 3.21 -0.65
C VAL A 47 -10.56 2.27 0.07
N ALA A 48 -9.80 2.82 1.01
CA ALA A 48 -8.88 2.05 1.83
C ALA A 48 -9.60 1.21 2.88
N ALA A 49 -8.91 0.22 3.43
CA ALA A 49 -9.40 -0.54 4.57
C ALA A 49 -9.48 0.37 5.82
N PHE A 50 -10.29 -0.03 6.79
CA PHE A 50 -10.37 0.66 8.09
C PHE A 50 -9.61 -0.15 9.16
N PRO A 51 -8.76 0.49 9.95
CA PRO A 51 -8.33 1.89 9.86
C PRO A 51 -7.43 2.13 8.63
N SER A 52 -7.56 3.28 8.00
CA SER A 52 -6.80 3.63 6.79
C SER A 52 -5.40 4.14 7.15
N VAL A 53 -4.60 3.26 7.70
CA VAL A 53 -3.22 3.54 8.11
C VAL A 53 -2.25 2.71 7.28
N THR A 54 -1.03 3.20 7.13
CA THR A 54 -0.02 2.62 6.23
C THR A 54 0.21 1.11 6.43
N PRO A 55 0.39 0.59 7.66
CA PRO A 55 0.64 -0.84 7.83
C PRO A 55 -0.49 -1.73 7.34
N VAL A 56 -1.74 -1.35 7.59
CA VAL A 56 -2.92 -2.11 7.19
C VAL A 56 -3.05 -2.14 5.66
N CYS A 57 -2.96 -0.96 5.05
CA CYS A 57 -3.12 -0.84 3.60
C CYS A 57 -1.94 -1.46 2.83
N ALA A 58 -0.72 -1.25 3.30
CA ALA A 58 0.47 -1.85 2.70
C ALA A 58 0.42 -3.38 2.77
N ALA A 59 0.00 -3.94 3.90
CA ALA A 59 -0.18 -5.38 4.05
C ALA A 59 -1.22 -5.93 3.06
N SER A 60 -2.34 -5.24 2.88
CA SER A 60 -3.36 -5.64 1.91
C SER A 60 -2.86 -5.57 0.47
N ILE A 61 -2.08 -4.56 0.11
CA ILE A 61 -1.48 -4.42 -1.22
C ILE A 61 -0.51 -5.58 -1.50
N VAL A 62 0.37 -5.88 -0.56
CA VAL A 62 1.41 -6.90 -0.72
C VAL A 62 0.85 -8.31 -0.72
N THR A 63 -0.14 -8.59 0.14
CA THR A 63 -0.71 -9.94 0.30
C THR A 63 -1.92 -10.22 -0.58
N GLY A 64 -2.61 -9.17 -1.05
CA GLY A 64 -3.85 -9.31 -1.79
C GLY A 64 -5.04 -9.76 -0.95
N VAL A 65 -4.94 -9.70 0.37
CA VAL A 65 -5.99 -10.14 1.31
C VAL A 65 -6.33 -9.03 2.30
N GLY A 66 -7.43 -9.21 3.03
CA GLY A 66 -7.87 -8.28 4.06
C GLY A 66 -7.25 -8.55 5.42
N GLN A 67 -7.61 -7.73 6.40
CA GLN A 67 -7.09 -7.80 7.77
C GLN A 67 -7.42 -9.10 8.49
N ASP A 68 -8.52 -9.74 8.14
CA ASP A 68 -8.93 -11.03 8.66
C ASP A 68 -7.90 -12.13 8.35
N GLU A 69 -7.17 -11.98 7.24
CA GLU A 69 -6.15 -12.94 6.84
C GLU A 69 -4.73 -12.49 7.18
N HIS A 70 -4.35 -11.24 6.86
CA HIS A 70 -2.98 -10.79 7.15
C HIS A 70 -2.76 -10.40 8.62
N ARG A 71 -3.83 -10.17 9.38
CA ARG A 71 -3.80 -9.92 10.83
C ARG A 71 -2.99 -8.71 11.29
N ILE A 72 -2.87 -7.71 10.47
CA ILE A 72 -2.28 -6.43 10.84
C ILE A 72 -3.42 -5.44 11.07
N PRO A 73 -3.78 -5.14 12.34
CA PRO A 73 -4.98 -4.36 12.65
C PRO A 73 -4.77 -2.85 12.70
N GLY A 74 -3.53 -2.38 12.76
CA GLY A 74 -3.26 -0.95 12.91
C GLY A 74 -1.77 -0.65 13.02
N MET A 75 -1.45 0.50 13.58
CA MET A 75 -0.05 0.93 13.80
C MET A 75 0.62 0.15 14.93
N ASN A 76 -0.16 -0.27 15.91
CA ASN A 76 0.30 -1.03 17.05
C ASN A 76 -0.84 -1.90 17.61
N TRP A 77 -0.49 -3.00 18.22
CA TRP A 77 -1.46 -3.92 18.81
C TRP A 77 -0.80 -4.85 19.81
N TYR A 78 -1.63 -5.55 20.61
CA TYR A 78 -1.16 -6.62 21.47
C TYR A 78 -1.27 -7.95 20.74
N ASP A 79 -0.15 -8.65 20.57
CA ASP A 79 -0.11 -9.97 19.94
C ASP A 79 -0.37 -11.05 20.98
N LYS A 80 -1.49 -11.74 20.85
CA LYS A 80 -1.93 -12.78 21.82
C LYS A 80 -1.05 -14.03 21.80
N ASP A 81 -0.53 -14.37 20.62
CA ASP A 81 0.31 -15.56 20.48
C ASP A 81 1.69 -15.35 21.08
N GLU A 82 2.28 -14.19 20.83
CA GLU A 82 3.57 -13.80 21.42
C GLU A 82 3.44 -13.19 22.79
N GLN A 83 2.22 -12.88 23.22
CA GLN A 83 1.93 -12.25 24.52
C GLN A 83 2.72 -10.96 24.74
N ARG A 84 2.74 -10.11 23.74
CA ARG A 84 3.45 -8.83 23.82
C ARG A 84 2.83 -7.75 22.94
N TYR A 85 3.19 -6.52 23.24
CA TYR A 85 2.88 -5.36 22.44
C TYR A 85 3.77 -5.33 21.20
N VAL A 86 3.16 -5.12 20.03
CA VAL A 86 3.85 -5.00 18.75
C VAL A 86 3.61 -3.61 18.19
N GLU A 87 4.68 -2.95 17.80
CA GLU A 87 4.65 -1.65 17.16
C GLU A 87 5.23 -1.76 15.75
N TYR A 88 4.44 -1.43 14.75
CA TYR A 88 4.85 -1.53 13.36
C TYR A 88 5.95 -0.51 13.04
N GLY A 89 7.00 -0.95 12.35
CA GLY A 89 8.09 -0.10 11.92
C GLY A 89 9.18 0.16 12.97
N SER A 90 8.92 -0.10 14.25
CA SER A 90 9.91 0.06 15.32
C SER A 90 10.48 -1.27 15.80
N SER A 91 9.88 -2.40 15.41
CA SER A 91 10.27 -3.73 15.82
C SER A 91 10.69 -4.58 14.62
N PHE A 92 11.93 -5.04 14.63
CA PHE A 92 12.43 -5.98 13.63
C PHE A 92 11.67 -7.32 13.65
N ARG A 93 11.20 -7.74 14.81
CA ARG A 93 10.38 -8.95 14.93
C ARG A 93 9.01 -8.82 14.28
N ALA A 94 8.41 -7.64 14.31
CA ALA A 94 7.16 -7.39 13.60
C ALA A 94 7.36 -7.55 12.09
N ALA A 95 8.45 -6.99 11.57
CA ALA A 95 8.81 -7.13 10.16
C ALA A 95 9.02 -8.59 9.75
N GLN A 96 9.75 -9.36 10.56
CA GLN A 96 10.00 -10.78 10.30
C GLN A 96 8.72 -11.61 10.33
N ARG A 97 7.85 -11.37 11.32
CA ARG A 97 6.62 -12.14 11.50
C ARG A 97 5.65 -11.95 10.33
N PHE A 98 5.56 -10.75 9.81
CA PHE A 98 4.58 -10.41 8.77
C PHE A 98 5.15 -10.42 7.35
N GLY A 99 6.29 -11.05 7.16
CA GLY A 99 6.81 -11.34 5.83
C GLY A 99 7.44 -10.17 5.10
N THR A 100 7.90 -9.16 5.81
CA THR A 100 8.73 -8.13 5.19
C THR A 100 10.04 -8.78 4.73
N PRO A 101 10.47 -8.60 3.48
CA PRO A 101 11.74 -9.17 3.02
C PRO A 101 12.90 -8.66 3.88
N THR A 102 13.63 -9.58 4.44
CA THR A 102 14.87 -9.27 5.15
C THR A 102 15.96 -8.91 4.16
#